data_f5577b85573a621d7c2f2f1957c83d11
#
_entry.id   f5577b85573a621d7c2f2f1957c83d11
#
_cell.length_a   1.000
_cell.length_b   1.000
_cell.length_c   1.000
_cell.angle_alpha   90.00
_cell.angle_beta   90.00
_cell.angle_gamma   90.00
#
_symmetry.space_group_name_H-M   'P 1'
#
loop_
_entity.id
_entity.type
_entity.pdbx_description
1 polymer ?
#
loop_
_entity_poly.entity_id
_entity_poly.type
_entity_poly.pdbx_seq_one_letter_code
_entity_poly.pdbx_strand_id
1 'polypeptide(L)'
;MLLQTKKGGVGKATTTFNLGVALAKQGKKVLIVDVDPQSNLTTYAGWYNNDEKIKIKENILHHKENIDLIPSSLNLSALENALAYAMSREYTLRNFLSVVKNDYDYILLDCQPSLGVLTINALVSADSILIPVQSEYFALRGMTDLFKIINKVRR
;
A
#
# COMPACT_ATOMS: atom_id res chain seq x y z
N MET A 1 -7.47 -4.14 1.46
CA MET A 1 -7.89 -2.74 1.75
C MET A 1 -6.74 -1.79 1.48
N LEU A 2 -7.01 -0.63 0.94
CA LEU A 2 -6.02 0.39 0.59
C LEU A 2 -6.17 1.61 1.50
N LEU A 3 -5.05 2.16 2.03
CA LEU A 3 -5.01 3.47 2.67
C LEU A 3 -4.42 4.51 1.72
N GLN A 4 -5.22 5.49 1.33
CA GLN A 4 -4.83 6.51 0.36
C GLN A 4 -5.30 7.91 0.75
N THR A 5 -4.45 8.91 0.54
CA THR A 5 -4.77 10.34 0.58
C THR A 5 -3.76 11.12 -0.25
N LYS A 6 -4.17 12.25 -0.81
CA LYS A 6 -3.30 13.12 -1.63
C LYS A 6 -2.34 13.98 -0.78
N LYS A 7 -2.50 14.03 0.54
CA LYS A 7 -1.65 14.81 1.46
C LYS A 7 -0.67 13.91 2.19
N GLY A 8 0.61 14.29 2.23
CA GLY A 8 1.61 13.67 3.10
C GLY A 8 1.38 14.00 4.57
N GLY A 9 1.90 13.17 5.49
CA GLY A 9 1.88 13.46 6.93
C GLY A 9 0.53 13.27 7.65
N VAL A 10 -0.50 12.71 6.99
CA VAL A 10 -1.83 12.47 7.60
C VAL A 10 -1.94 11.14 8.35
N GLY A 11 -0.82 10.49 8.64
CA GLY A 11 -0.78 9.28 9.45
C GLY A 11 -1.16 7.99 8.70
N LYS A 12 -1.01 7.91 7.36
CA LYS A 12 -1.30 6.68 6.60
C LYS A 12 -0.54 5.47 7.13
N ALA A 13 0.80 5.51 7.13
CA ALA A 13 1.66 4.43 7.59
C ALA A 13 1.32 4.02 9.03
N THR A 14 1.17 4.99 9.93
CA THR A 14 0.76 4.76 11.32
C THR A 14 -0.61 4.09 11.41
N THR A 15 -1.58 4.54 10.62
CA THR A 15 -2.94 3.96 10.61
C THR A 15 -2.90 2.54 10.03
N THR A 16 -2.17 2.32 8.92
CA THR A 16 -2.03 1.00 8.30
C THR A 16 -1.44 0.00 9.27
N PHE A 17 -0.33 0.36 9.92
CA PHE A 17 0.36 -0.51 10.87
C PHE A 17 -0.53 -0.84 12.07
N ASN A 18 -1.08 0.18 12.75
CA ASN A 18 -1.91 -0.04 13.94
C ASN A 18 -3.21 -0.79 13.64
N LEU A 19 -3.82 -0.57 12.47
CA LEU A 19 -4.97 -1.34 12.02
C LEU A 19 -4.58 -2.82 11.81
N GLY A 20 -3.44 -3.08 11.17
CA GLY A 20 -2.91 -4.43 10.99
C GLY A 20 -2.71 -5.15 12.32
N VAL A 21 -2.05 -4.49 13.28
CA VAL A 21 -1.86 -5.03 14.64
C VAL A 21 -3.20 -5.27 15.35
N ALA A 22 -4.16 -4.37 15.23
CA ALA A 22 -5.48 -4.52 15.85
C ALA A 22 -6.24 -5.73 15.28
N LEU A 23 -6.17 -5.95 13.96
CA LEU A 23 -6.76 -7.12 13.31
C LEU A 23 -6.05 -8.42 13.73
N ALA A 24 -4.71 -8.41 13.79
CA ALA A 24 -3.93 -9.57 14.23
C ALA A 24 -4.25 -9.96 15.69
N LYS A 25 -4.45 -8.98 16.59
CA LYS A 25 -4.91 -9.21 17.96
C LYS A 25 -6.30 -9.83 18.05
N GLN A 26 -7.12 -9.72 16.99
CA GLN A 26 -8.40 -10.40 16.84
C GLN A 26 -8.27 -11.78 16.17
N GLY A 27 -7.05 -12.30 16.04
CA GLY A 27 -6.79 -13.62 15.45
C GLY A 27 -6.82 -13.65 13.91
N LYS A 28 -6.79 -12.50 13.23
CA LYS A 28 -6.77 -12.42 11.76
C LYS A 28 -5.34 -12.53 11.24
N LYS A 29 -5.17 -13.24 10.13
CA LYS A 29 -3.91 -13.28 9.38
C LYS A 29 -3.82 -12.02 8.53
N VAL A 30 -2.83 -11.17 8.80
CA VAL A 30 -2.70 -9.84 8.18
C VAL A 30 -1.37 -9.71 7.47
N LEU A 31 -1.43 -9.34 6.18
CA LEU A 31 -0.30 -8.90 5.40
C LEU A 31 -0.39 -7.38 5.20
N ILE A 32 0.69 -6.68 5.49
CA ILE A 32 0.85 -5.27 5.14
C ILE A 32 1.82 -5.16 3.97
N VAL A 33 1.49 -4.34 2.98
CA VAL A 33 2.34 -4.09 1.81
C VAL A 33 2.62 -2.60 1.74
N ASP A 34 3.89 -2.23 1.86
CA ASP A 34 4.35 -0.85 1.71
C ASP A 34 4.61 -0.58 0.22
N VAL A 35 3.73 0.22 -0.40
CA VAL A 35 3.78 0.60 -1.83
C VAL A 35 4.32 2.02 -2.00
N ASP A 36 4.84 2.63 -0.93
CA ASP A 36 5.48 3.94 -0.97
C ASP A 36 7.00 3.79 -1.15
N PRO A 37 7.61 4.28 -2.24
CA PRO A 37 9.07 4.25 -2.43
C PRO A 37 9.85 4.91 -1.30
N GLN A 38 9.23 5.80 -0.52
CA GLN A 38 9.85 6.42 0.65
C GLN A 38 9.97 5.47 1.85
N SER A 39 9.35 4.28 1.79
CA SER A 39 9.45 3.20 2.80
C SER A 39 9.09 3.66 4.24
N ASN A 40 8.16 4.61 4.35
CA ASN A 40 7.79 5.18 5.64
C ASN A 40 7.17 4.14 6.57
N LEU A 41 6.31 3.26 6.05
CA LEU A 41 5.70 2.18 6.83
C LEU A 41 6.74 1.12 7.20
N THR A 42 7.60 0.73 6.27
CA THR A 42 8.69 -0.21 6.48
C THR A 42 9.60 0.25 7.63
N THR A 43 10.01 1.52 7.61
CA THR A 43 10.81 2.14 8.67
C THR A 43 10.04 2.21 10.00
N TYR A 44 8.76 2.57 9.98
CA TYR A 44 7.91 2.61 11.18
C TYR A 44 7.77 1.24 11.85
N ALA A 45 7.72 0.18 11.05
CA ALA A 45 7.70 -1.21 11.51
C ALA A 45 9.06 -1.72 12.02
N GLY A 46 10.12 -0.91 11.95
CA GLY A 46 11.45 -1.21 12.51
C GLY A 46 12.43 -1.86 11.55
N TRP A 47 12.15 -1.88 10.25
CA TRP A 47 13.09 -2.36 9.23
C TRP A 47 13.77 -1.21 8.50
N TYR A 48 15.10 -1.31 8.39
CA TYR A 48 15.95 -0.31 7.76
C TYR A 48 16.79 -0.99 6.67
N ASN A 49 17.05 -0.30 5.54
CA ASN A 49 17.92 -0.74 4.45
C ASN A 49 17.46 -2.02 3.71
N ASN A 50 16.32 -1.95 3.03
CA ASN A 50 15.85 -3.03 2.16
C ASN A 50 16.26 -2.77 0.71
N ASP A 51 17.52 -3.09 0.34
CA ASP A 51 18.05 -2.95 -1.03
C ASP A 51 17.92 -4.24 -1.87
N GLU A 52 17.36 -5.32 -1.32
CA GLU A 52 17.26 -6.60 -2.02
C GLU A 52 16.06 -6.68 -2.99
N LYS A 53 16.25 -7.43 -4.08
CA LYS A 53 15.20 -7.70 -5.08
C LYS A 53 14.04 -8.46 -4.44
N ILE A 54 12.83 -7.89 -4.51
CA ILE A 54 11.64 -8.44 -3.87
C ILE A 54 11.16 -9.69 -4.63
N LYS A 55 11.37 -10.86 -4.05
CA LYS A 55 10.65 -12.09 -4.39
C LYS A 55 9.58 -12.33 -3.31
N ILE A 56 8.30 -12.41 -3.69
CA ILE A 56 7.15 -12.33 -2.76
C ILE A 56 7.29 -13.23 -1.53
N LYS A 57 7.47 -14.54 -1.73
CA LYS A 57 7.48 -15.49 -0.61
C LYS A 57 8.77 -15.50 0.21
N GLU A 58 9.88 -15.04 -0.38
CA GLU A 58 11.19 -15.00 0.28
C GLU A 58 11.41 -13.69 1.07
N ASN A 59 10.59 -12.66 0.82
CA ASN A 59 10.72 -11.32 1.42
C ASN A 59 9.52 -10.91 2.30
N ILE A 60 8.68 -11.86 2.70
CA ILE A 60 7.69 -11.58 3.73
C ILE A 60 8.40 -11.55 5.07
N LEU A 61 8.38 -10.40 5.72
CA LEU A 61 8.98 -10.17 7.03
C LEU A 61 7.91 -10.41 8.11
N HIS A 62 8.24 -11.24 9.10
CA HIS A 62 7.34 -11.51 10.22
C HIS A 62 7.62 -10.54 11.38
N HIS A 63 6.62 -9.76 11.76
CA HIS A 63 6.71 -8.80 12.86
C HIS A 63 6.25 -9.44 14.18
N LYS A 64 6.87 -9.02 15.31
CA LYS A 64 6.53 -9.47 16.66
C LYS A 64 5.06 -9.29 17.06
N GLU A 65 4.33 -8.38 16.41
CA GLU A 65 2.89 -8.14 16.63
C GLU A 65 1.99 -9.09 15.81
N ASN A 66 2.55 -10.21 15.31
CA ASN A 66 1.84 -11.23 14.50
C ASN A 66 1.23 -10.67 13.21
N ILE A 67 1.90 -9.73 12.58
CA ILE A 67 1.62 -9.26 11.23
C ILE A 67 2.78 -9.59 10.31
N ASP A 68 2.47 -9.81 9.04
CA ASP A 68 3.44 -9.98 7.99
C ASP A 68 3.58 -8.69 7.19
N LEU A 69 4.79 -8.39 6.70
CA LEU A 69 5.08 -7.19 5.93
C LEU A 69 5.83 -7.54 4.64
N ILE A 70 5.36 -7.02 3.53
CA ILE A 70 6.16 -6.86 2.31
C ILE A 70 6.74 -5.43 2.35
N PRO A 71 8.06 -5.29 2.55
CA PRO A 71 8.68 -3.98 2.69
C PRO A 71 8.77 -3.26 1.34
N SER A 72 8.82 -1.94 1.38
CA SER A 72 9.20 -1.11 0.24
C SER A 72 10.70 -0.82 0.21
N SER A 73 11.18 -0.37 -0.95
CA SER A 73 12.54 0.13 -1.13
C SER A 73 12.57 1.24 -2.18
N LEU A 74 13.69 1.97 -2.25
CA LEU A 74 13.93 2.99 -3.29
C LEU A 74 13.87 2.40 -4.72
N ASN A 75 14.14 1.10 -4.88
CA ASN A 75 14.01 0.39 -6.17
C ASN A 75 12.57 0.40 -6.72
N LEU A 76 11.56 0.63 -5.85
CA LEU A 76 10.17 0.76 -6.28
C LEU A 76 9.96 2.00 -7.20
N SER A 77 10.75 3.06 -7.04
CA SER A 77 10.75 4.21 -7.94
C SER A 77 11.23 3.84 -9.36
N ALA A 78 12.23 2.96 -9.46
CA ALA A 78 12.70 2.45 -10.76
C ALA A 78 11.62 1.57 -11.42
N LEU A 79 10.93 0.75 -10.64
CA LEU A 79 9.80 -0.05 -11.09
C LEU A 79 8.64 0.85 -11.57
N GLU A 80 8.33 1.95 -10.88
CA GLU A 80 7.30 2.91 -11.29
C GLU A 80 7.59 3.47 -12.69
N ASN A 81 8.86 3.83 -12.97
CA ASN A 81 9.28 4.29 -14.28
C ASN A 81 9.17 3.19 -15.35
N ALA A 82 9.56 1.96 -15.04
CA ALA A 82 9.42 0.83 -15.96
C ALA A 82 7.97 0.50 -16.28
N LEU A 83 7.09 0.54 -15.29
CA LEU A 83 5.66 0.32 -15.45
C LEU A 83 4.99 1.40 -16.31
N ALA A 84 5.54 2.62 -16.41
CA ALA A 84 4.96 3.68 -17.24
C ALA A 84 4.77 3.27 -18.70
N TYR A 85 5.60 2.35 -19.20
CA TYR A 85 5.59 1.88 -20.59
C TYR A 85 5.07 0.43 -20.76
N ALA A 86 4.72 -0.25 -19.66
CA ALA A 86 4.25 -1.64 -19.71
C ALA A 86 2.76 -1.73 -20.12
N MET A 87 2.42 -2.77 -20.89
CA MET A 87 1.02 -3.10 -21.17
C MET A 87 0.34 -3.66 -19.90
N SER A 88 -0.94 -3.35 -19.72
CA SER A 88 -1.74 -3.81 -18.55
C SER A 88 -1.07 -3.53 -17.21
N ARG A 89 -0.29 -2.46 -17.15
CA ARG A 89 0.53 -2.05 -16.00
C ARG A 89 -0.25 -1.86 -14.70
N GLU A 90 -1.53 -1.53 -14.81
CA GLU A 90 -2.45 -1.32 -13.69
C GLU A 90 -2.78 -2.61 -12.92
N TYR A 91 -2.56 -3.78 -13.50
CA TYR A 91 -2.83 -5.08 -12.88
C TYR A 91 -1.59 -5.75 -12.27
N THR A 92 -0.42 -5.14 -12.37
CA THR A 92 0.85 -5.75 -11.92
C THR A 92 0.82 -6.12 -10.45
N LEU A 93 0.38 -5.21 -9.57
CA LEU A 93 0.29 -5.48 -8.13
C LEU A 93 -0.77 -6.53 -7.82
N ARG A 94 -1.92 -6.50 -8.51
CA ARG A 94 -2.98 -7.51 -8.34
C ARG A 94 -2.48 -8.91 -8.67
N ASN A 95 -1.75 -9.05 -9.79
CA ASN A 95 -1.17 -10.33 -10.21
C ASN A 95 -0.10 -10.79 -9.21
N PHE A 96 0.72 -9.86 -8.73
CA PHE A 96 1.72 -10.11 -7.70
C PHE A 96 1.06 -10.64 -6.42
N LEU A 97 0.03 -10.00 -5.89
CA LEU A 97 -0.65 -10.39 -4.66
C LEU A 97 -1.47 -11.66 -4.81
N SER A 98 -1.87 -12.06 -6.02
CA SER A 98 -2.67 -13.29 -6.25
C SER A 98 -2.02 -14.55 -5.71
N VAL A 99 -0.68 -14.58 -5.63
CA VAL A 99 0.11 -15.74 -5.15
C VAL A 99 -0.03 -15.97 -3.65
N VAL A 100 -0.34 -14.90 -2.89
CA VAL A 100 -0.43 -14.95 -1.42
C VAL A 100 -1.83 -14.61 -0.89
N LYS A 101 -2.74 -14.19 -1.77
CA LYS A 101 -4.07 -13.68 -1.38
C LYS A 101 -4.86 -14.65 -0.48
N ASN A 102 -4.73 -15.95 -0.70
CA ASN A 102 -5.48 -16.97 0.03
C ASN A 102 -4.86 -17.33 1.39
N ASP A 103 -3.66 -16.83 1.67
CA ASP A 103 -2.94 -17.11 2.92
C ASP A 103 -3.34 -16.12 4.04
N TYR A 104 -4.02 -15.01 3.69
CA TYR A 104 -4.36 -13.90 4.59
C TYR A 104 -5.85 -13.56 4.59
N ASP A 105 -6.36 -13.19 5.77
CA ASP A 105 -7.71 -12.64 5.93
C ASP A 105 -7.78 -11.18 5.44
N TYR A 106 -6.68 -10.43 5.64
CA TYR A 106 -6.55 -9.03 5.25
C TYR A 106 -5.20 -8.74 4.61
N ILE A 107 -5.22 -8.03 3.48
CA ILE A 107 -4.04 -7.40 2.87
C ILE A 107 -4.25 -5.90 2.92
N LEU A 108 -3.38 -5.19 3.66
CA LEU A 108 -3.41 -3.73 3.81
C LEU A 108 -2.33 -3.12 2.91
N LEU A 109 -2.72 -2.21 2.02
CA LEU A 109 -1.81 -1.52 1.11
C LEU A 109 -1.59 -0.09 1.60
N ASP A 110 -0.36 0.29 1.95
CA ASP A 110 0.03 1.67 2.24
C ASP A 110 0.64 2.31 1.01
N CYS A 111 0.12 3.44 0.56
CA CYS A 111 0.52 4.07 -0.69
C CYS A 111 1.07 5.48 -0.48
N GLN A 112 1.97 5.88 -1.39
CA GLN A 112 2.44 7.26 -1.47
C GLN A 112 1.27 8.25 -1.69
N PRO A 113 1.42 9.54 -1.29
CA PRO A 113 0.37 10.55 -1.44
C PRO A 113 0.19 11.06 -2.89
N SER A 114 0.81 10.43 -3.87
CA SER A 114 0.68 10.75 -5.29
C SER A 114 -0.40 9.90 -5.96
N LEU A 115 -0.84 10.31 -7.15
CA LEU A 115 -1.78 9.57 -7.99
C LEU A 115 -1.04 8.93 -9.19
N GLY A 116 0.17 8.43 -8.96
CA GLY A 116 1.01 7.74 -9.94
C GLY A 116 0.55 6.31 -10.25
N VAL A 117 1.33 5.60 -11.07
CA VAL A 117 1.01 4.24 -11.53
C VAL A 117 0.96 3.24 -10.37
N LEU A 118 1.78 3.42 -9.32
CA LEU A 118 1.76 2.56 -8.13
C LEU A 118 0.42 2.69 -7.37
N THR A 119 -0.08 3.93 -7.21
CA THR A 119 -1.38 4.17 -6.58
C THR A 119 -2.53 3.58 -7.41
N ILE A 120 -2.47 3.68 -8.75
CA ILE A 120 -3.47 3.05 -9.64
C ILE A 120 -3.44 1.53 -9.45
N ASN A 121 -2.26 0.91 -9.41
CA ASN A 121 -2.10 -0.51 -9.13
C ASN A 121 -2.73 -0.93 -7.80
N ALA A 122 -2.51 -0.15 -6.75
CA ALA A 122 -3.09 -0.42 -5.45
C ALA A 122 -4.63 -0.27 -5.47
N LEU A 123 -5.17 0.74 -6.17
CA LEU A 123 -6.62 0.93 -6.35
C LEU A 123 -7.27 -0.24 -7.10
N VAL A 124 -6.63 -0.74 -8.18
CA VAL A 124 -7.10 -1.89 -8.97
C VAL A 124 -7.06 -3.20 -8.16
N SER A 125 -6.11 -3.30 -7.21
CA SER A 125 -5.92 -4.50 -6.38
C SER A 125 -6.84 -4.54 -5.16
N ALA A 126 -7.41 -3.39 -4.73
CA ALA A 126 -8.11 -3.27 -3.46
C ALA A 126 -9.62 -3.44 -3.60
N ASP A 127 -10.24 -4.18 -2.69
CA ASP A 127 -11.69 -4.32 -2.56
C ASP A 127 -12.33 -3.11 -1.85
N SER A 128 -11.57 -2.45 -0.96
CA SER A 128 -12.01 -1.29 -0.18
C SER A 128 -10.90 -0.27 0.03
N ILE A 129 -11.27 0.99 0.24
CA ILE A 129 -10.34 2.11 0.41
C ILE A 129 -10.66 2.81 1.72
N LEU A 130 -9.64 3.02 2.55
CA LEU A 130 -9.68 3.86 3.74
C LEU A 130 -8.93 5.17 3.44
N ILE A 131 -9.61 6.29 3.60
CA ILE A 131 -9.05 7.62 3.30
C ILE A 131 -8.94 8.39 4.63
N PRO A 132 -7.73 8.45 5.26
CA PRO A 132 -7.54 9.33 6.41
C PRO A 132 -7.60 10.79 5.95
N VAL A 133 -8.44 11.59 6.62
CA VAL A 133 -8.66 12.99 6.27
C VAL A 133 -8.37 13.87 7.47
N GLN A 134 -7.57 14.92 7.28
CA GLN A 134 -7.47 16.02 8.23
C GLN A 134 -8.58 17.03 7.95
N SER A 135 -9.15 17.63 8.99
CA SER A 135 -10.23 18.63 8.88
C SER A 135 -9.68 20.01 8.41
N GLU A 136 -9.06 20.02 7.23
CA GLU A 136 -8.51 21.22 6.61
C GLU A 136 -9.16 21.47 5.25
N TYR A 137 -9.34 22.75 4.89
CA TYR A 137 -9.97 23.17 3.62
C TYR A 137 -9.30 22.54 2.38
N PHE A 138 -7.97 22.44 2.36
CA PHE A 138 -7.24 21.84 1.22
C PHE A 138 -7.40 20.32 1.10
N ALA A 139 -7.81 19.64 2.16
CA ALA A 139 -8.07 18.19 2.12
C ALA A 139 -9.23 17.86 1.18
N LEU A 140 -10.28 18.69 1.16
CA LEU A 140 -11.45 18.51 0.30
C LEU A 140 -11.09 18.51 -1.20
N ARG A 141 -10.20 19.41 -1.63
CA ARG A 141 -9.76 19.48 -3.03
C ARG A 141 -8.99 18.23 -3.45
N GLY A 142 -8.10 17.72 -2.57
CA GLY A 142 -7.38 16.47 -2.80
C GLY A 142 -8.30 15.24 -2.89
N MET A 143 -9.37 15.21 -2.07
CA MET A 143 -10.37 14.15 -2.11
C MET A 143 -11.15 14.12 -3.42
N THR A 144 -11.55 15.28 -3.97
CA THR A 144 -12.28 15.34 -5.24
C THR A 144 -11.50 14.69 -6.39
N ASP A 145 -10.19 14.94 -6.49
CA ASP A 145 -9.34 14.34 -7.51
C ASP A 145 -9.18 12.83 -7.28
N LEU A 146 -9.02 12.40 -6.03
CA LEU A 146 -8.95 10.98 -5.67
C LEU A 146 -10.25 10.25 -6.06
N PHE A 147 -11.42 10.80 -5.74
CA PHE A 147 -12.71 10.22 -6.12
C PHE A 147 -12.89 10.12 -7.64
N LYS A 148 -12.41 11.10 -8.43
CA LYS A 148 -12.44 11.00 -9.89
C LYS A 148 -11.64 9.79 -10.40
N ILE A 149 -10.49 9.51 -9.81
CA ILE A 149 -9.65 8.36 -10.19
C ILE A 149 -10.27 7.05 -9.73
N ILE A 150 -10.76 6.96 -8.49
CA ILE A 150 -11.48 5.79 -7.99
C ILE A 150 -12.64 5.42 -8.92
N ASN A 151 -13.45 6.41 -9.33
CA ASN A 151 -14.56 6.18 -10.23
C ASN A 151 -14.14 5.73 -11.64
N LYS A 152 -12.95 6.11 -12.12
CA LYS A 152 -12.40 5.63 -13.39
C LYS A 152 -11.89 4.18 -13.30
N VAL A 153 -11.29 3.82 -12.17
CA VAL A 153 -10.72 2.47 -11.94
C VAL A 153 -11.82 1.43 -11.70
N ARG A 154 -12.97 1.82 -11.14
CA ARG A 154 -14.11 0.93 -10.85
C ARG A 154 -15.08 0.71 -12.01
N ARG A 155 -14.86 1.36 -13.15
CA ARG A 155 -15.62 1.14 -14.41
C ARG A 155 -14.99 0.03 -15.24
#